data_bc651bdba100b0c2aa2f064abd0e5955
#
_entry.id   bc651bdba100b0c2aa2f064abd0e5955
#
_cell.length_a   1.000
_cell.length_b   1.000
_cell.length_c   1.000
_cell.angle_alpha   90.00
_cell.angle_beta   90.00
_cell.angle_gamma   90.00
#
_symmetry.space_group_name_H-M   'P 1'
#
loop_
_entity.id
_entity.type
_entity.pdbx_description
1 polymer ?
#
loop_
_entity_poly.entity_id
_entity_poly.type
_entity_poly.pdbx_seq_one_letter_code
_entity_poly.pdbx_strand_id
1 'polypeptide(L)'
;MLKALFGSETRVKVISAFLLNPEKSYSVRVLVRETSIPSATLRKEILSLKNFGLLKLEGKDNWLIDKNFIIFPELRALIAKAQLLSSQKFIEGLSRISQPKLLALTGFFTGDEMVKTDILVVGKIKRRPFLKLLHDLEKDLG
;
A
#
# COMPACT_ATOMS: atom_id res chain seq x y z
N MET A 1 7.91 9.20 6.99
CA MET A 1 6.70 9.15 7.86
C MET A 1 6.47 7.76 8.44
N LEU A 2 6.15 6.74 7.65
CA LEU A 2 5.86 5.37 8.13
C LEU A 2 7.01 4.73 8.93
N LYS A 3 8.29 4.97 8.55
CA LYS A 3 9.45 4.47 9.30
C LYS A 3 9.44 4.95 10.76
N ALA A 4 9.06 6.20 11.00
CA ALA A 4 8.97 6.73 12.37
C ALA A 4 7.83 6.07 13.17
N LEU A 5 6.71 5.77 12.52
CA LEU A 5 5.57 5.10 13.14
C LEU A 5 5.85 3.63 13.47
N PHE A 6 6.44 2.88 12.52
CA PHE A 6 6.68 1.44 12.66
C PHE A 6 8.07 1.08 13.21
N GLY A 7 8.94 2.07 13.43
CA GLY A 7 10.28 1.90 13.98
C GLY A 7 11.32 1.24 13.05
N SER A 8 10.89 0.69 11.90
CA SER A 8 11.76 -0.04 10.98
C SER A 8 11.33 0.14 9.53
N GLU A 9 12.29 0.47 8.68
CA GLU A 9 12.05 0.54 7.23
C GLU A 9 11.76 -0.85 6.62
N THR A 10 12.45 -1.87 7.13
CA THR A 10 12.18 -3.27 6.77
C THR A 10 10.74 -3.64 7.06
N ARG A 11 10.25 -3.31 8.25
CA ARG A 11 8.85 -3.55 8.67
C ARG A 11 7.87 -2.85 7.73
N VAL A 12 8.10 -1.59 7.41
CA VAL A 12 7.26 -0.83 6.47
C VAL A 12 7.20 -1.50 5.12
N LYS A 13 8.34 -1.92 4.55
CA LYS A 13 8.39 -2.59 3.25
C LYS A 13 7.63 -3.92 3.27
N VAL A 14 7.83 -4.74 4.30
CA VAL A 14 7.16 -6.03 4.43
C VAL A 14 5.65 -5.85 4.60
N ILE A 15 5.22 -5.00 5.53
CA ILE A 15 3.79 -4.73 5.77
C ILE A 15 3.14 -4.17 4.50
N SER A 16 3.80 -3.24 3.80
CA SER A 16 3.26 -2.65 2.56
C SER A 16 3.06 -3.70 1.47
N ALA A 17 4.01 -4.64 1.28
CA ALA A 17 3.87 -5.69 0.29
C ALA A 17 2.60 -6.52 0.49
N PHE A 18 2.29 -6.87 1.75
CA PHE A 18 1.10 -7.65 2.08
C PHE A 18 -0.20 -6.83 2.07
N LEU A 19 -0.20 -5.62 2.65
CA LEU A 19 -1.42 -4.81 2.76
C LEU A 19 -1.91 -4.27 1.41
N LEU A 20 -1.00 -4.00 0.48
CA LEU A 20 -1.36 -3.51 -0.85
C LEU A 20 -1.79 -4.63 -1.80
N ASN A 21 -1.34 -5.87 -1.53
CA ASN A 21 -1.68 -7.05 -2.33
C ASN A 21 -2.27 -8.16 -1.42
N PRO A 22 -3.46 -7.95 -0.84
CA PRO A 22 -3.99 -8.84 0.21
C PRO A 22 -4.36 -10.23 -0.28
N GLU A 23 -4.53 -10.41 -1.60
CA GLU A 23 -4.80 -11.71 -2.22
C GLU A 23 -3.53 -12.49 -2.56
N LYS A 24 -2.37 -11.83 -2.49
CA LYS A 24 -1.11 -12.42 -2.90
C LYS A 24 -0.41 -13.10 -1.73
N SER A 25 -0.06 -14.35 -1.91
CA SER A 25 0.81 -15.04 -0.97
C SER A 25 2.28 -14.89 -1.37
N TYR A 26 3.14 -14.80 -0.38
CA TYR A 26 4.56 -14.56 -0.57
C TYR A 26 5.41 -15.62 0.11
N SER A 27 6.33 -16.25 -0.63
CA SER A 27 7.45 -16.94 -0.03
C SER A 27 8.54 -15.94 0.37
N VAL A 28 9.39 -16.32 1.33
CA VAL A 28 10.55 -15.51 1.71
C VAL A 28 11.42 -15.17 0.50
N ARG A 29 11.58 -16.11 -0.44
CA ARG A 29 12.36 -15.92 -1.67
C ARG A 29 11.80 -14.81 -2.57
N VAL A 30 10.47 -14.76 -2.71
CA VAL A 30 9.80 -13.71 -3.49
C VAL A 30 9.98 -12.37 -2.81
N LEU A 31 9.80 -12.29 -1.49
CA LEU A 31 10.01 -11.06 -0.72
C LEU A 31 11.45 -10.55 -0.80
N VAL A 32 12.45 -11.42 -0.76
CA VAL A 32 13.87 -11.02 -0.97
C VAL A 32 14.02 -10.30 -2.31
N ARG A 33 13.44 -10.87 -3.38
CA ARG A 33 13.53 -10.31 -4.72
C ARG A 33 12.81 -8.95 -4.84
N GLU A 34 11.62 -8.82 -4.25
CA GLU A 34 10.82 -7.61 -4.36
C GLU A 34 11.31 -6.48 -3.44
N THR A 35 11.82 -6.81 -2.25
CA THR A 35 12.21 -5.81 -1.26
C THR A 35 13.70 -5.54 -1.19
N SER A 36 14.53 -6.42 -1.76
CA SER A 36 16.00 -6.43 -1.64
C SER A 36 16.48 -6.54 -0.18
N ILE A 37 15.67 -7.11 0.71
CA ILE A 37 16.00 -7.32 2.12
C ILE A 37 16.56 -8.73 2.30
N PRO A 38 17.66 -8.92 3.08
CA PRO A 38 18.22 -10.24 3.34
C PRO A 38 17.21 -11.22 3.97
N SER A 39 17.25 -12.48 3.55
CA SER A 39 16.29 -13.51 3.98
C SER A 39 16.22 -13.71 5.50
N ALA A 40 17.35 -13.61 6.20
CA ALA A 40 17.39 -13.73 7.66
C ALA A 40 16.59 -12.61 8.35
N THR A 41 16.71 -11.39 7.85
CA THR A 41 15.97 -10.22 8.34
C THR A 41 14.48 -10.35 8.04
N LEU A 42 14.13 -10.77 6.81
CA LEU A 42 12.73 -11.03 6.42
C LEU A 42 12.08 -12.10 7.29
N ARG A 43 12.77 -13.21 7.57
CA ARG A 43 12.23 -14.28 8.43
C ARG A 43 11.90 -13.78 9.83
N LYS A 44 12.78 -12.97 10.44
CA LYS A 44 12.52 -12.35 11.76
C LYS A 44 11.29 -11.46 11.73
N GLU A 45 11.18 -10.63 10.71
CA GLU A 45 10.06 -9.69 10.59
C GLU A 45 8.73 -10.42 10.33
N ILE A 46 8.71 -11.41 9.44
CA ILE A 46 7.54 -12.24 9.15
C ILE A 46 7.06 -12.96 10.41
N LEU A 47 7.98 -13.55 11.19
CA LEU A 47 7.62 -14.20 12.45
C LEU A 47 7.06 -13.21 13.47
N SER A 48 7.61 -12.01 13.55
CA SER A 48 7.08 -10.93 14.39
C SER A 48 5.65 -10.57 13.98
N LEU A 49 5.39 -10.39 12.68
CA LEU A 49 4.07 -10.06 12.16
C LEU A 49 3.06 -11.21 12.30
N LYS A 50 3.53 -12.47 12.16
CA LYS A 50 2.72 -13.65 12.47
C LYS A 50 2.30 -13.68 13.95
N ASN A 51 3.25 -13.47 14.86
CA ASN A 51 2.96 -13.44 16.31
C ASN A 51 2.02 -12.30 16.69
N PHE A 52 2.07 -11.21 15.94
CA PHE A 52 1.13 -10.09 16.08
C PHE A 52 -0.27 -10.41 15.54
N GLY A 53 -0.42 -11.48 14.73
CA GLY A 53 -1.69 -11.90 14.15
C GLY A 53 -1.98 -11.31 12.78
N LEU A 54 -1.07 -10.51 12.20
CA LEU A 54 -1.28 -9.88 10.90
C LEU A 54 -1.03 -10.83 9.74
N LEU A 55 -0.10 -11.79 9.89
CA LEU A 55 0.24 -12.76 8.86
C LEU A 55 -0.11 -14.17 9.29
N LYS A 56 -0.54 -14.98 8.33
CA LYS A 56 -0.76 -16.42 8.47
C LYS A 56 0.03 -17.21 7.46
N LEU A 57 0.40 -18.44 7.83
CA LEU A 57 1.07 -19.38 6.94
C LEU A 57 0.04 -19.96 5.98
N GLU A 58 0.36 -19.99 4.70
CA GLU A 58 -0.38 -20.65 3.64
C GLU A 58 0.46 -21.79 3.04
N GLY A 59 0.03 -23.01 3.21
CA GLY A 59 0.80 -24.19 2.80
C GLY A 59 2.09 -24.36 3.60
N LYS A 60 3.21 -24.69 2.93
CA LYS A 60 4.48 -25.00 3.61
C LYS A 60 5.36 -23.77 3.88
N ASP A 61 5.44 -22.86 2.91
CA ASP A 61 6.45 -21.77 2.92
C ASP A 61 5.90 -20.41 2.48
N ASN A 62 4.60 -20.28 2.22
CA ASN A 62 3.99 -19.05 1.79
C ASN A 62 3.29 -18.35 2.94
N TRP A 63 3.31 -17.03 2.90
CA TRP A 63 2.70 -16.16 3.88
C TRP A 63 1.64 -15.32 3.23
N LEU A 64 0.51 -15.18 3.89
CA LEU A 64 -0.62 -14.39 3.46
C LEU A 64 -1.04 -13.45 4.59
N ILE A 65 -1.59 -12.28 4.24
CA ILE A 65 -2.17 -11.40 5.24
C ILE A 65 -3.48 -12.00 5.77
N ASP A 66 -3.71 -11.85 7.06
CA ASP A 66 -5.01 -12.22 7.62
C ASP A 66 -5.98 -11.05 7.51
N LYS A 67 -6.93 -11.14 6.56
CA LYS A 67 -7.94 -10.12 6.33
C LYS A 67 -8.95 -10.00 7.48
N ASN A 68 -9.04 -11.02 8.34
CA ASN A 68 -9.89 -10.98 9.53
C ASN A 68 -9.19 -10.30 10.72
N PHE A 69 -7.94 -9.87 10.54
CA PHE A 69 -7.25 -9.08 11.57
C PHE A 69 -8.01 -7.78 11.82
N ILE A 70 -8.34 -7.54 13.09
CA ILE A 70 -9.33 -6.55 13.51
C ILE A 70 -9.11 -5.12 12.98
N ILE A 71 -7.85 -4.73 12.73
CA ILE A 71 -7.50 -3.41 12.18
C ILE A 71 -6.90 -3.51 10.77
N PHE A 72 -7.20 -4.61 10.03
CA PHE A 72 -6.70 -4.77 8.67
C PHE A 72 -7.11 -3.63 7.73
N PRO A 73 -8.41 -3.19 7.68
CA PRO A 73 -8.83 -2.11 6.80
C PRO A 73 -8.11 -0.80 7.08
N GLU A 74 -7.94 -0.46 8.36
CA GLU A 74 -7.29 0.78 8.79
C GLU A 74 -5.79 0.77 8.47
N LEU A 75 -5.11 -0.36 8.69
CA LEU A 75 -3.69 -0.51 8.32
C LEU A 75 -3.51 -0.39 6.81
N ARG A 76 -4.38 -1.03 6.02
CA ARG A 76 -4.36 -0.94 4.56
C ARG A 76 -4.55 0.50 4.09
N ALA A 77 -5.56 1.18 4.61
CA ALA A 77 -5.83 2.58 4.31
C ALA A 77 -4.67 3.50 4.70
N LEU A 78 -4.06 3.26 5.86
CA LEU A 78 -2.90 4.02 6.32
C LEU A 78 -1.70 3.89 5.36
N ILE A 79 -1.38 2.67 4.95
CA ILE A 79 -0.27 2.41 4.01
C ILE A 79 -0.56 3.05 2.66
N ALA A 80 -1.77 2.88 2.12
CA ALA A 80 -2.18 3.44 0.84
C ALA A 80 -2.12 4.99 0.84
N LYS A 81 -2.65 5.63 1.88
CA LYS A 81 -2.55 7.09 2.05
C LYS A 81 -1.11 7.58 2.13
N ALA A 82 -0.28 6.88 2.90
CA ALA A 82 1.11 7.27 3.04
C ALA A 82 1.88 7.13 1.73
N GLN A 83 1.60 6.12 0.92
CA GLN A 83 2.17 5.98 -0.41
C GLN A 83 1.71 7.08 -1.36
N LEU A 84 0.42 7.36 -1.40
CA LEU A 84 -0.11 8.44 -2.22
C LEU A 84 0.54 9.78 -1.86
N LEU A 85 0.58 10.11 -0.57
CA LEU A 85 1.14 11.38 -0.08
C LEU A 85 2.68 11.45 -0.24
N SER A 86 3.37 10.32 -0.23
CA SER A 86 4.81 10.24 -0.50
C SER A 86 5.12 10.28 -2.00
N SER A 87 4.14 10.08 -2.85
CA SER A 87 4.30 10.15 -4.29
C SER A 87 4.37 11.61 -4.74
N GLN A 88 5.55 12.22 -4.61
CA GLN A 88 5.81 13.54 -5.21
C GLN A 88 5.40 13.57 -6.68
N LYS A 89 5.60 12.47 -7.41
CA LYS A 89 5.19 12.32 -8.80
C LYS A 89 3.70 12.53 -9.00
N PHE A 90 2.85 11.96 -8.12
CA PHE A 90 1.40 12.13 -8.24
C PHE A 90 0.98 13.57 -7.95
N ILE A 91 1.46 14.15 -6.84
CA ILE A 91 1.08 15.52 -6.43
C ILE A 91 1.58 16.55 -7.44
N GLU A 92 2.84 16.48 -7.85
CA GLU A 92 3.40 17.35 -8.87
C GLU A 92 2.75 17.13 -10.23
N GLY A 93 2.50 15.87 -10.61
CA GLY A 93 1.79 15.52 -11.82
C GLY A 93 0.40 16.12 -11.85
N LEU A 94 -0.37 15.97 -10.76
CA LEU A 94 -1.71 16.54 -10.65
C LEU A 94 -1.69 18.06 -10.78
N SER A 95 -0.75 18.74 -10.13
CA SER A 95 -0.60 20.20 -10.18
C SER A 95 -0.24 20.72 -11.57
N ARG A 96 0.52 19.94 -12.36
CA ARG A 96 0.91 20.32 -13.74
C ARG A 96 -0.22 20.14 -14.75
N ILE A 97 -1.09 19.16 -14.56
CA ILE A 97 -2.14 18.80 -15.54
C ILE A 97 -3.51 19.37 -15.21
N SER A 98 -3.67 19.87 -14.01
CA SER A 98 -4.95 20.36 -13.52
C SER A 98 -4.76 21.58 -12.59
N GLN A 99 -5.84 22.32 -12.42
CA GLN A 99 -6.00 23.25 -11.30
C GLN A 99 -7.05 22.61 -10.36
N PRO A 100 -6.65 21.67 -9.49
CA PRO A 100 -7.61 21.00 -8.63
C PRO A 100 -8.14 22.00 -7.60
N LYS A 101 -9.47 22.09 -7.52
CA LYS A 101 -10.17 22.83 -6.48
C LYS A 101 -10.45 21.95 -5.26
N LEU A 102 -10.58 20.66 -5.49
CA LEU A 102 -10.82 19.65 -4.47
C LEU A 102 -10.14 18.35 -4.89
N LEU A 103 -9.46 17.71 -3.94
CA LEU A 103 -9.01 16.32 -3.99
C LEU A 103 -9.56 15.61 -2.76
N ALA A 104 -10.43 14.63 -2.96
CA ALA A 104 -10.93 13.79 -1.88
C ALA A 104 -10.46 12.34 -2.10
N LEU A 105 -10.01 11.72 -1.03
CA LEU A 105 -9.65 10.30 -0.97
C LEU A 105 -10.75 9.57 -0.22
N THR A 106 -11.30 8.52 -0.83
CA THR A 106 -12.42 7.73 -0.31
C THR A 106 -12.14 6.23 -0.52
N GLY A 107 -13.10 5.37 -0.34
CA GLY A 107 -13.02 3.93 -0.64
C GLY A 107 -11.74 3.28 -0.10
N PHE A 108 -10.92 2.76 -0.99
CA PHE A 108 -9.63 2.13 -0.67
C PHE A 108 -8.75 2.96 0.28
N PHE A 109 -8.72 4.29 0.12
CA PHE A 109 -7.91 5.17 0.96
C PHE A 109 -8.54 5.48 2.33
N THR A 110 -9.76 5.08 2.58
CA THR A 110 -10.44 5.23 3.88
C THR A 110 -10.68 3.90 4.59
N GLY A 111 -10.36 2.77 3.91
CA GLY A 111 -10.66 1.44 4.40
C GLY A 111 -12.14 1.06 4.26
N ASP A 112 -12.92 1.86 3.53
CA ASP A 112 -14.34 1.60 3.27
C ASP A 112 -14.51 0.95 1.90
N GLU A 113 -14.59 -0.39 1.90
CA GLU A 113 -14.76 -1.19 0.68
C GLU A 113 -16.17 -1.07 0.06
N MET A 114 -17.14 -0.48 0.76
CA MET A 114 -18.48 -0.25 0.23
C MET A 114 -18.53 0.94 -0.72
N VAL A 115 -17.59 1.87 -0.61
CA VAL A 115 -17.46 3.03 -1.49
C VAL A 115 -16.68 2.66 -2.73
N LYS A 116 -17.33 2.75 -3.90
CA LYS A 116 -16.74 2.37 -5.19
C LYS A 116 -15.77 3.41 -5.79
N THR A 117 -15.72 4.60 -5.21
CA THR A 117 -14.86 5.70 -5.69
C THR A 117 -13.70 5.88 -4.74
N ASP A 118 -12.47 5.75 -5.23
CA ASP A 118 -11.27 5.88 -4.40
C ASP A 118 -10.70 7.29 -4.40
N ILE A 119 -10.78 7.99 -5.54
CA ILE A 119 -10.27 9.34 -5.71
C ILE A 119 -11.32 10.19 -6.42
N LEU A 120 -11.66 11.32 -5.80
CA LEU A 120 -12.48 12.36 -6.42
C LEU A 120 -11.65 13.62 -6.61
N VAL A 121 -11.55 14.08 -7.85
CA VAL A 121 -10.88 15.35 -8.18
C VAL A 121 -11.87 16.28 -8.85
N VAL A 122 -12.02 17.49 -8.31
CA VAL A 122 -12.86 18.54 -8.88
C VAL A 122 -11.98 19.69 -9.37
N GLY A 123 -12.15 20.11 -10.63
CA GLY A 123 -11.39 21.19 -11.21
C GLY A 123 -11.30 21.10 -12.74
N LYS A 124 -10.48 21.98 -13.33
CA LYS A 124 -10.16 21.90 -14.76
C LYS A 124 -9.08 20.85 -14.98
N ILE A 125 -9.44 19.66 -15.49
CA ILE A 125 -8.54 18.51 -15.59
C ILE A 125 -8.36 18.14 -17.08
N LYS A 126 -7.11 17.98 -17.49
CA LYS A 126 -6.78 17.40 -18.80
C LYS A 126 -6.89 15.86 -18.69
N ARG A 127 -7.95 15.28 -19.27
CA ARG A 127 -8.34 13.87 -19.10
C ARG A 127 -7.22 12.88 -19.43
N ARG A 128 -6.58 13.00 -20.60
CA ARG A 128 -5.54 12.04 -21.03
C ARG A 128 -4.32 12.00 -20.08
N PRO A 129 -3.69 13.14 -19.75
CA PRO A 129 -2.60 13.15 -18.78
C PRO A 129 -3.03 12.66 -17.39
N PHE A 130 -4.26 12.94 -16.98
CA PHE A 130 -4.78 12.48 -15.69
C PHE A 130 -4.92 10.96 -15.63
N LEU A 131 -5.46 10.33 -16.67
CA LEU A 131 -5.56 8.86 -16.75
C LEU A 131 -4.18 8.19 -16.71
N LYS A 132 -3.18 8.79 -17.39
CA LYS A 132 -1.81 8.29 -17.30
C LYS A 132 -1.25 8.38 -15.87
N LEU A 133 -1.48 9.52 -15.21
CA LEU A 133 -1.05 9.73 -13.83
C LEU A 133 -1.68 8.73 -12.84
N LEU A 134 -2.98 8.41 -13.03
CA LEU A 134 -3.66 7.38 -12.24
C LEU A 134 -3.07 5.99 -12.49
N HIS A 135 -2.81 5.64 -13.74
CA HIS A 135 -2.19 4.36 -14.08
C HIS A 135 -0.78 4.19 -13.47
N ASP A 136 0.01 5.27 -13.47
CA ASP A 136 1.33 5.26 -12.83
C ASP A 136 1.19 5.10 -11.29
N LEU A 137 0.18 5.74 -10.69
CA LEU A 137 -0.14 5.58 -9.27
C LEU A 137 -0.58 4.15 -8.94
N GLU A 138 -1.46 3.55 -9.74
CA GLU A 138 -1.91 2.16 -9.56
C GLU A 138 -0.72 1.18 -9.56
N LYS A 139 0.26 1.38 -10.44
CA LYS A 139 1.50 0.58 -10.45
C LYS A 139 2.35 0.75 -9.20
N ASP A 140 2.37 1.96 -8.64
CA ASP A 140 3.15 2.26 -7.43
C ASP A 140 2.46 1.72 -6.17
N LEU A 141 1.14 1.53 -6.21
CA LEU A 141 0.34 0.97 -5.12
C LEU A 141 0.26 -0.57 -5.14
N GLY A 142 0.50 -1.20 -6.29
CA GLY A 142 0.51 -2.66 -6.48
C GLY A 142 -0.77 -3.22 -7.07
#